data_c85f561df38344ce55ce33f94183b7bf
#
_entry.id   c85f561df38344ce55ce33f94183b7bf
#
_cell.length_a   1.000
_cell.length_b   1.000
_cell.length_c   1.000
_cell.angle_alpha   90.00
_cell.angle_beta   90.00
_cell.angle_gamma   90.00
#
_symmetry.space_group_name_H-M   'P 1'
#
loop_
_entity.id
_entity.type
_entity.pdbx_description
1 polymer ?
#
loop_
_entity_poly.entity_id
_entity_poly.type
_entity_poly.pdbx_seq_one_letter_code
_entity_poly.pdbx_strand_id
1 'polypeptide(L)'
;MIGDKKVWSCSTFLNENDILEIRINENWDYVDKFIILEAGQTHTGNPKPFNFDKERFKKYSSKLIYETIETCDELIPNIKDLDLRAQQFLGDAQLRASCGQNHLDWVRDHQQGNHHVKLLQKHGASPEDLVIITPVDEILSAEAFRQIGDLFLNSNEEFPLPAYAPSPLKVRPIVGVFMKYFFYKLNLLHSVQCCAQVSEYSTFLKISPTVARHFSCTTHGCLQGDT
;
A
#
# COMPACT_ATOMS: atom_id res chain seq x y z
N MET A 1 -10.92 14.30 5.00
CA MET A 1 -12.08 13.41 4.69
C MET A 1 -12.51 13.62 3.25
N ILE A 2 -12.82 12.55 2.55
CA ILE A 2 -13.42 12.59 1.20
C ILE A 2 -14.91 12.23 1.36
N GLY A 3 -15.78 13.26 1.36
CA GLY A 3 -17.16 13.12 1.81
C GLY A 3 -17.21 12.70 3.28
N ASP A 4 -18.00 11.66 3.58
CA ASP A 4 -18.12 11.09 4.93
C ASP A 4 -17.11 9.94 5.19
N LYS A 5 -16.28 9.58 4.19
CA LYS A 5 -15.29 8.52 4.26
C LYS A 5 -14.03 9.02 4.94
N LYS A 6 -13.47 8.22 5.85
CA LYS A 6 -12.12 8.46 6.35
C LYS A 6 -11.09 8.01 5.32
N VAL A 7 -9.95 8.66 5.35
CA VAL A 7 -8.79 8.33 4.52
C VAL A 7 -7.67 7.77 5.42
N TRP A 8 -7.30 6.53 5.17
CA TRP A 8 -6.22 5.82 5.86
C TRP A 8 -4.99 5.74 4.96
N SER A 9 -3.83 6.15 5.47
CA SER A 9 -2.55 6.02 4.78
C SER A 9 -1.69 4.99 5.50
N CYS A 10 -1.44 3.87 4.86
CA CYS A 10 -0.71 2.73 5.40
C CYS A 10 0.65 2.59 4.72
N SER A 11 1.72 2.52 5.50
CA SER A 11 3.08 2.39 4.98
C SER A 11 3.94 1.45 5.81
N THR A 12 4.77 0.67 5.12
CA THR A 12 5.90 -0.03 5.73
C THR A 12 7.03 0.96 5.99
N PHE A 13 7.79 0.75 7.07
CA PHE A 13 8.85 1.64 7.53
C PHE A 13 10.11 0.84 7.90
N LEU A 14 11.26 1.35 7.54
CA LEU A 14 12.56 0.78 7.86
C LEU A 14 13.40 1.70 8.77
N ASN A 15 13.73 2.92 8.29
CA ASN A 15 14.52 3.92 9.01
C ASN A 15 14.35 5.35 8.44
N GLU A 16 13.35 5.57 7.59
CA GLU A 16 13.17 6.79 6.80
C GLU A 16 12.42 7.88 7.59
N ASN A 17 12.89 8.22 8.82
CA ASN A 17 12.21 9.20 9.67
C ASN A 17 11.99 10.56 8.98
N ASP A 18 12.96 11.04 8.19
CA ASP A 18 12.84 12.34 7.48
C ASP A 18 11.76 12.29 6.40
N ILE A 19 11.74 11.22 5.60
CA ILE A 19 10.74 11.02 4.54
C ILE A 19 9.34 10.83 5.15
N LEU A 20 9.24 10.07 6.24
CA LEU A 20 7.98 9.89 6.95
C LEU A 20 7.42 11.23 7.46
N GLU A 21 8.28 12.11 8.00
CA GLU A 21 7.84 13.43 8.45
C GLU A 21 7.36 14.30 7.29
N ILE A 22 8.07 14.30 6.16
CA ILE A 22 7.63 14.98 4.93
C ILE A 22 6.27 14.43 4.49
N ARG A 23 6.12 13.10 4.39
CA ARG A 23 4.85 12.46 4.03
C ARG A 23 3.69 12.87 4.91
N ILE A 24 3.88 12.85 6.24
CA ILE A 24 2.84 13.23 7.18
C ILE A 24 2.45 14.70 6.99
N ASN A 25 3.43 15.60 6.84
CA ASN A 25 3.15 17.03 6.65
C ASN A 25 2.44 17.31 5.33
N GLU A 26 2.91 16.74 4.21
CA GLU A 26 2.31 16.92 2.88
C GLU A 26 0.89 16.38 2.79
N ASN A 27 0.61 15.28 3.49
CA ASN A 27 -0.68 14.60 3.43
C ASN A 27 -1.59 14.87 4.64
N TRP A 28 -1.18 15.75 5.58
CA TRP A 28 -1.89 15.96 6.84
C TRP A 28 -3.35 16.34 6.70
N ASP A 29 -3.65 17.22 5.76
CA ASP A 29 -5.01 17.75 5.56
C ASP A 29 -5.93 16.77 4.83
N TYR A 30 -5.36 15.78 4.15
CA TYR A 30 -6.10 14.81 3.34
C TYR A 30 -6.31 13.47 4.04
N VAL A 31 -5.46 13.13 4.99
CA VAL A 31 -5.44 11.82 5.67
C VAL A 31 -5.99 11.95 7.08
N ASP A 32 -6.91 11.07 7.46
CA ASP A 32 -7.47 11.01 8.82
C ASP A 32 -6.60 10.17 9.77
N LYS A 33 -5.99 9.08 9.26
CA LYS A 33 -5.10 8.21 10.04
C LYS A 33 -3.93 7.71 9.19
N PHE A 34 -2.74 7.78 9.76
CA PHE A 34 -1.53 7.16 9.24
C PHE A 34 -1.24 5.91 10.07
N ILE A 35 -1.09 4.76 9.41
CA ILE A 35 -0.62 3.52 10.03
C ILE A 35 0.77 3.21 9.49
N ILE A 36 1.74 3.22 10.39
CA ILE A 36 3.14 2.92 10.08
C ILE A 36 3.48 1.59 10.71
N LEU A 37 3.90 0.65 9.88
CA LEU A 37 4.28 -0.69 10.31
C LEU A 37 5.79 -0.90 10.15
N GLU A 38 6.47 -1.17 11.25
CA GLU A 38 7.89 -1.50 11.27
C GLU A 38 8.10 -2.95 11.69
N ALA A 39 8.93 -3.68 10.93
CA ALA A 39 9.38 -5.02 11.29
C ALA A 39 10.73 -4.97 12.01
N GLY A 40 10.94 -5.84 12.99
CA GLY A 40 12.24 -6.08 13.65
C GLY A 40 13.23 -6.85 12.77
N GLN A 41 12.90 -7.02 11.49
CA GLN A 41 13.64 -7.77 10.49
C GLN A 41 13.67 -7.00 9.17
N THR A 42 14.77 -7.05 8.44
CA THR A 42 14.85 -6.55 7.06
C THR A 42 14.16 -7.52 6.09
N HIS A 43 13.87 -7.07 4.87
CA HIS A 43 13.35 -7.98 3.82
C HIS A 43 14.31 -9.13 3.51
N THR A 44 15.64 -8.92 3.65
CA THR A 44 16.64 -9.96 3.50
C THR A 44 16.72 -10.95 4.68
N GLY A 45 15.87 -10.76 5.70
CA GLY A 45 15.76 -11.66 6.84
C GLY A 45 16.72 -11.37 8.01
N ASN A 46 17.51 -10.30 7.93
CA ASN A 46 18.42 -9.94 9.01
C ASN A 46 17.67 -9.21 10.13
N PRO A 47 17.90 -9.56 11.40
CA PRO A 47 17.36 -8.79 12.53
C PRO A 47 17.82 -7.33 12.48
N LYS A 48 16.94 -6.42 12.85
CA LYS A 48 17.26 -4.99 12.99
C LYS A 48 16.56 -4.38 14.21
N PRO A 49 17.09 -3.30 14.77
CA PRO A 49 16.38 -2.53 15.79
C PRO A 49 15.17 -1.84 15.17
N PHE A 50 14.22 -1.44 16.04
CA PHE A 50 13.17 -0.52 15.65
C PHE A 50 13.73 0.91 15.60
N ASN A 51 13.56 1.57 14.46
CA ASN A 51 14.19 2.86 14.14
C ASN A 51 13.23 4.05 14.22
N PHE A 52 11.94 3.79 14.49
CA PHE A 52 10.94 4.85 14.59
C PHE A 52 11.22 5.77 15.78
N ASP A 53 11.38 7.06 15.51
CA ASP A 53 11.63 8.08 16.53
C ASP A 53 10.34 8.56 17.19
N LYS A 54 9.94 7.91 18.29
CA LYS A 54 8.70 8.21 19.02
C LYS A 54 8.60 9.65 19.52
N GLU A 55 9.72 10.24 19.95
CA GLU A 55 9.73 11.62 20.46
C GLU A 55 9.54 12.63 19.33
N ARG A 56 10.21 12.43 18.21
CA ARG A 56 10.05 13.26 17.01
C ARG A 56 8.60 13.28 16.51
N PHE A 57 7.96 12.12 16.49
CA PHE A 57 6.61 11.96 15.96
C PHE A 57 5.48 12.18 16.96
N LYS A 58 5.78 12.48 18.22
CA LYS A 58 4.78 12.71 19.27
C LYS A 58 3.76 13.79 18.90
N LYS A 59 4.18 14.84 18.20
CA LYS A 59 3.32 15.94 17.74
C LYS A 59 2.22 15.50 16.74
N TYR A 60 2.39 14.34 16.12
CA TYR A 60 1.43 13.78 15.15
C TYR A 60 0.51 12.70 15.76
N SER A 61 0.59 12.44 17.06
CA SER A 61 -0.10 11.34 17.74
C SER A 61 -1.63 11.34 17.59
N SER A 62 -2.24 12.46 17.23
CA SER A 62 -3.69 12.53 16.96
C SER A 62 -4.11 11.75 15.71
N LYS A 63 -3.23 11.60 14.73
CA LYS A 63 -3.50 10.88 13.48
C LYS A 63 -2.54 9.71 13.25
N LEU A 64 -1.37 9.69 13.87
CA LEU A 64 -0.32 8.70 13.63
C LEU A 64 -0.46 7.49 14.56
N ILE A 65 -0.48 6.31 13.97
CA ILE A 65 -0.50 5.01 14.62
C ILE A 65 0.79 4.29 14.22
N TYR A 66 1.58 3.90 15.20
CA TYR A 66 2.80 3.12 14.97
C TYR A 66 2.62 1.70 15.50
N GLU A 67 2.85 0.73 14.65
CA GLU A 67 2.72 -0.71 14.94
C GLU A 67 4.02 -1.44 14.60
N THR A 68 4.29 -2.50 15.31
CA THR A 68 5.49 -3.33 15.10
C THR A 68 5.14 -4.78 14.95
N ILE A 69 5.98 -5.49 14.20
CA ILE A 69 6.04 -6.96 14.17
C ILE A 69 7.49 -7.39 14.38
N GLU A 70 7.71 -8.44 15.15
CA GLU A 70 9.08 -8.92 15.42
C GLU A 70 9.72 -9.49 14.16
N THR A 71 8.99 -10.28 13.41
CA THR A 71 9.48 -10.86 12.15
C THR A 71 8.40 -10.96 11.11
N CYS A 72 8.76 -10.68 9.85
CA CYS A 72 7.87 -10.91 8.71
C CYS A 72 7.68 -12.40 8.41
N ASP A 73 8.56 -13.27 8.89
CA ASP A 73 8.46 -14.71 8.67
C ASP A 73 7.22 -15.33 9.33
N GLU A 74 6.74 -14.73 10.44
CA GLU A 74 5.47 -15.12 11.07
C GLU A 74 4.23 -14.82 10.19
N LEU A 75 4.38 -13.93 9.24
CA LEU A 75 3.31 -13.56 8.32
C LEU A 75 3.31 -14.42 7.06
N ILE A 76 4.36 -15.23 6.84
CA ILE A 76 4.46 -16.08 5.65
C ILE A 76 3.52 -17.26 5.81
N PRO A 77 2.39 -17.30 5.08
CA PRO A 77 1.48 -18.43 5.15
C PRO A 77 2.14 -19.67 4.56
N ASN A 78 1.72 -20.84 5.01
CA ASN A 78 2.08 -22.06 4.30
C ASN A 78 1.51 -21.99 2.89
N ILE A 79 2.33 -22.22 1.86
CA ILE A 79 1.92 -22.14 0.44
C ILE A 79 0.68 -23.01 0.16
N LYS A 80 0.52 -24.11 0.89
CA LYS A 80 -0.64 -25.02 0.75
C LYS A 80 -1.94 -24.44 1.26
N ASP A 81 -1.86 -23.45 2.16
CA ASP A 81 -3.03 -22.79 2.76
C ASP A 81 -3.43 -21.52 1.98
N LEU A 82 -2.64 -21.16 0.96
CA LEU A 82 -2.94 -20.03 0.09
C LEU A 82 -3.96 -20.42 -0.98
N ASP A 83 -4.87 -19.50 -1.28
CA ASP A 83 -5.69 -19.65 -2.46
C ASP A 83 -4.82 -19.65 -3.75
N LEU A 84 -5.38 -20.15 -4.84
CA LEU A 84 -4.68 -20.26 -6.12
C LEU A 84 -4.07 -18.92 -6.60
N ARG A 85 -4.64 -17.79 -6.19
CA ARG A 85 -4.18 -16.44 -6.56
C ARG A 85 -2.92 -16.07 -5.80
N ALA A 86 -2.93 -16.29 -4.49
CA ALA A 86 -1.76 -16.06 -3.66
C ALA A 86 -0.61 -17.01 -4.06
N GLN A 87 -0.92 -18.24 -4.50
CA GLN A 87 0.06 -19.16 -5.06
C GLN A 87 0.65 -18.66 -6.39
N GLN A 88 -0.17 -18.05 -7.27
CA GLN A 88 0.32 -17.43 -8.51
C GLN A 88 1.24 -16.25 -8.23
N PHE A 89 0.93 -15.43 -7.22
CA PHE A 89 1.80 -14.34 -6.81
C PHE A 89 3.14 -14.80 -6.25
N LEU A 90 3.14 -15.89 -5.51
CA LEU A 90 4.38 -16.54 -5.09
C LEU A 90 5.14 -17.12 -6.30
N GLY A 91 4.44 -17.60 -7.32
CA GLY A 91 5.01 -18.00 -8.59
C GLY A 91 5.70 -16.85 -9.33
N ASP A 92 5.10 -15.66 -9.35
CA ASP A 92 5.72 -14.44 -9.90
C ASP A 92 6.93 -13.98 -9.08
N ALA A 93 6.88 -14.12 -7.75
CA ALA A 93 8.03 -13.90 -6.88
C ALA A 93 9.16 -14.92 -7.14
N GLN A 94 8.83 -16.17 -7.45
CA GLN A 94 9.80 -17.20 -7.88
C GLN A 94 10.39 -16.88 -9.24
N LEU A 95 9.60 -16.35 -10.17
CA LEU A 95 10.09 -15.91 -11.48
C LEU A 95 11.07 -14.73 -11.33
N ARG A 96 10.81 -13.81 -10.43
CA ARG A 96 11.73 -12.70 -10.11
C ARG A 96 12.98 -13.18 -9.39
N ALA A 97 12.89 -14.22 -8.58
CA ALA A 97 14.03 -14.87 -7.97
C ALA A 97 14.98 -15.50 -9.01
N SER A 98 14.45 -16.00 -10.14
CA SER A 98 15.25 -16.46 -11.27
C SER A 98 16.07 -15.34 -11.93
N CYS A 99 15.72 -14.08 -11.69
CA CYS A 99 16.48 -12.91 -12.11
C CYS A 99 17.51 -12.42 -11.06
N GLY A 100 17.88 -13.26 -10.10
CA GLY A 100 18.91 -12.97 -9.11
C GLY A 100 18.41 -12.30 -7.82
N GLN A 101 17.10 -12.19 -7.63
CA GLN A 101 16.51 -11.68 -6.39
C GLN A 101 16.06 -12.83 -5.50
N ASN A 102 16.31 -12.72 -4.18
CA ASN A 102 15.89 -13.76 -3.26
C ASN A 102 14.36 -13.78 -3.14
N HIS A 103 13.76 -14.92 -3.38
CA HIS A 103 12.32 -15.14 -3.29
C HIS A 103 11.73 -14.74 -1.93
N LEU A 104 12.40 -15.08 -0.82
CA LEU A 104 11.90 -14.77 0.53
C LEU A 104 11.90 -13.27 0.83
N ASP A 105 12.79 -12.50 0.23
CA ASP A 105 12.85 -11.04 0.42
C ASP A 105 11.56 -10.39 -0.08
N TRP A 106 11.07 -10.80 -1.25
CA TRP A 106 9.82 -10.35 -1.82
C TRP A 106 8.60 -10.84 -1.04
N VAL A 107 8.64 -12.07 -0.53
CA VAL A 107 7.54 -12.58 0.29
C VAL A 107 7.42 -11.78 1.58
N ARG A 108 8.53 -11.43 2.24
CA ARG A 108 8.53 -10.60 3.45
C ARG A 108 7.96 -9.21 3.19
N ASP A 109 8.41 -8.54 2.11
CA ASP A 109 7.89 -7.24 1.69
C ASP A 109 6.38 -7.29 1.48
N HIS A 110 5.92 -8.23 0.67
CA HIS A 110 4.49 -8.38 0.38
C HIS A 110 3.66 -8.70 1.63
N GLN A 111 4.14 -9.57 2.51
CA GLN A 111 3.40 -9.93 3.72
C GLN A 111 3.37 -8.79 4.74
N GLN A 112 4.41 -7.99 4.83
CA GLN A 112 4.39 -6.77 5.63
C GLN A 112 3.34 -5.78 5.09
N GLY A 113 3.28 -5.57 3.77
CA GLY A 113 2.23 -4.77 3.13
C GLY A 113 0.83 -5.32 3.36
N ASN A 114 0.64 -6.63 3.21
CA ASN A 114 -0.65 -7.30 3.42
C ASN A 114 -1.13 -7.23 4.88
N HIS A 115 -0.22 -7.15 5.84
CA HIS A 115 -0.56 -7.06 7.27
C HIS A 115 -1.35 -5.79 7.61
N HIS A 116 -1.24 -4.73 6.82
CA HIS A 116 -2.03 -3.51 7.03
C HIS A 116 -3.53 -3.75 7.03
N VAL A 117 -4.04 -4.77 6.33
CA VAL A 117 -5.47 -5.12 6.34
C VAL A 117 -5.93 -5.49 7.76
N LYS A 118 -5.10 -6.24 8.51
CA LYS A 118 -5.38 -6.59 9.91
C LYS A 118 -5.27 -5.38 10.83
N LEU A 119 -4.32 -4.50 10.58
CA LEU A 119 -4.16 -3.26 11.36
C LEU A 119 -5.33 -2.30 11.14
N LEU A 120 -5.81 -2.16 9.90
CA LEU A 120 -7.01 -1.39 9.60
C LEU A 120 -8.22 -1.91 10.38
N GLN A 121 -8.42 -3.22 10.40
CA GLN A 121 -9.48 -3.85 11.21
C GLN A 121 -9.29 -3.58 12.70
N LYS A 122 -8.08 -3.75 13.23
CA LYS A 122 -7.73 -3.49 14.64
C LYS A 122 -8.05 -2.06 15.05
N HIS A 123 -7.84 -1.09 14.17
CA HIS A 123 -8.02 0.33 14.43
C HIS A 123 -9.38 0.88 14.00
N GLY A 124 -10.31 0.01 13.58
CA GLY A 124 -11.70 0.36 13.34
C GLY A 124 -11.95 1.08 12.02
N ALA A 125 -11.23 0.70 10.95
CA ALA A 125 -11.56 1.13 9.60
C ALA A 125 -12.92 0.55 9.18
N SER A 126 -13.75 1.38 8.59
CA SER A 126 -15.05 0.98 8.01
C SER A 126 -14.87 0.49 6.58
N PRO A 127 -15.69 -0.46 6.09
CA PRO A 127 -15.56 -0.99 4.73
C PRO A 127 -15.56 0.07 3.62
N GLU A 128 -16.21 1.19 3.86
CA GLU A 128 -16.36 2.33 2.94
C GLU A 128 -15.19 3.32 3.01
N ASP A 129 -14.34 3.23 4.03
CA ASP A 129 -13.19 4.11 4.19
C ASP A 129 -12.20 3.93 3.05
N LEU A 130 -11.56 5.01 2.63
CA LEU A 130 -10.51 4.97 1.62
C LEU A 130 -9.18 4.58 2.26
N VAL A 131 -8.50 3.65 1.64
CA VAL A 131 -7.21 3.13 2.09
C VAL A 131 -6.17 3.33 1.01
N ILE A 132 -5.07 3.93 1.39
CA ILE A 132 -3.86 4.12 0.58
C ILE A 132 -2.78 3.21 1.16
N ILE A 133 -2.29 2.25 0.39
CA ILE A 133 -1.19 1.37 0.80
C ILE A 133 -0.01 1.59 -0.13
N THR A 134 1.11 2.03 0.44
CA THR A 134 2.29 2.42 -0.33
C THR A 134 3.52 2.50 0.56
N PRO A 135 4.74 2.28 0.05
CA PRO A 135 5.98 2.58 0.77
C PRO A 135 6.03 4.01 1.29
N VAL A 136 6.83 4.26 2.33
CA VAL A 136 6.87 5.56 3.02
C VAL A 136 7.35 6.71 2.13
N ASP A 137 8.17 6.41 1.15
CA ASP A 137 8.77 7.37 0.19
C ASP A 137 7.87 7.71 -1.01
N GLU A 138 6.75 7.03 -1.15
CA GLU A 138 5.76 7.31 -2.20
C GLU A 138 4.68 8.28 -1.68
N ILE A 139 4.92 9.58 -1.79
CA ILE A 139 4.08 10.64 -1.23
C ILE A 139 3.08 11.14 -2.28
N LEU A 140 1.79 11.08 -1.96
CA LEU A 140 0.73 11.57 -2.85
C LEU A 140 0.70 13.09 -2.86
N SER A 141 0.50 13.68 -4.05
CA SER A 141 0.26 15.12 -4.18
C SER A 141 -1.18 15.50 -3.80
N ALA A 142 -1.40 16.78 -3.49
CA ALA A 142 -2.73 17.34 -3.27
C ALA A 142 -3.69 17.06 -4.45
N GLU A 143 -3.17 17.15 -5.68
CA GLU A 143 -3.94 16.87 -6.89
C GLU A 143 -4.36 15.39 -6.99
N ALA A 144 -3.49 14.46 -6.60
CA ALA A 144 -3.85 13.04 -6.53
C ALA A 144 -5.00 12.80 -5.55
N PHE A 145 -4.98 13.44 -4.37
CA PHE A 145 -6.10 13.36 -3.42
C PHE A 145 -7.39 13.93 -3.97
N ARG A 146 -7.34 15.03 -4.74
CA ARG A 146 -8.52 15.62 -5.38
C ARG A 146 -9.12 14.64 -6.39
N GLN A 147 -8.31 14.07 -7.29
CA GLN A 147 -8.76 13.11 -8.29
C GLN A 147 -9.32 11.82 -7.67
N ILE A 148 -8.69 11.32 -6.60
CA ILE A 148 -9.19 10.19 -5.81
C ILE A 148 -10.57 10.54 -5.22
N GLY A 149 -10.70 11.74 -4.65
CA GLY A 149 -11.97 12.24 -4.11
C GLY A 149 -13.07 12.25 -5.17
N ASP A 150 -12.82 12.85 -6.31
CA ASP A 150 -13.78 12.94 -7.42
C ASP A 150 -14.23 11.54 -7.88
N LEU A 151 -13.30 10.60 -7.99
CA LEU A 151 -13.60 9.23 -8.40
C LEU A 151 -14.50 8.50 -7.39
N PHE A 152 -14.15 8.52 -6.11
CA PHE A 152 -14.85 7.72 -5.10
C PHE A 152 -16.13 8.39 -4.56
N LEU A 153 -16.32 9.68 -4.78
CA LEU A 153 -17.57 10.36 -4.45
C LEU A 153 -18.63 10.24 -5.56
N ASN A 154 -18.19 10.18 -6.82
CA ASN A 154 -19.09 10.23 -7.96
C ASN A 154 -19.45 8.86 -8.53
N SER A 155 -18.84 7.77 -8.07
CA SER A 155 -19.12 6.42 -8.55
C SER A 155 -19.22 5.42 -7.41
N ASN A 156 -20.32 4.65 -7.42
CA ASN A 156 -20.48 3.45 -6.58
C ASN A 156 -20.30 2.15 -7.39
N GLU A 157 -19.75 2.23 -8.59
CA GLU A 157 -19.59 1.08 -9.47
C GLU A 157 -18.57 0.09 -8.90
N GLU A 158 -18.92 -1.19 -9.03
CA GLU A 158 -18.01 -2.30 -8.80
C GLU A 158 -17.57 -2.88 -10.14
N PHE A 159 -16.30 -3.20 -10.24
CA PHE A 159 -15.68 -3.74 -11.45
C PHE A 159 -15.36 -5.22 -11.29
N PRO A 160 -15.58 -6.05 -12.31
CA PRO A 160 -15.13 -7.43 -12.26
C PRO A 160 -13.60 -7.47 -12.29
N LEU A 161 -13.00 -8.26 -11.41
CA LEU A 161 -11.57 -8.58 -11.54
C LEU A 161 -11.36 -9.42 -12.81
N PRO A 162 -10.31 -9.13 -13.60
CA PRO A 162 -10.02 -9.90 -14.81
C PRO A 162 -9.81 -11.39 -14.52
N ALA A 163 -9.83 -12.18 -15.58
CA ALA A 163 -9.98 -13.64 -15.73
C ALA A 163 -9.10 -14.58 -14.86
N TYR A 164 -8.29 -14.06 -13.96
CA TYR A 164 -7.53 -14.86 -12.98
C TYR A 164 -8.33 -15.28 -11.75
N ALA A 165 -9.61 -14.90 -11.70
CA ALA A 165 -10.50 -15.28 -10.62
C ALA A 165 -11.40 -16.43 -11.06
N PRO A 166 -11.51 -17.52 -10.30
CA PRO A 166 -12.42 -18.62 -10.62
C PRO A 166 -13.91 -18.24 -10.50
N SER A 167 -14.23 -17.02 -10.12
CA SER A 167 -15.56 -16.42 -10.04
C SER A 167 -15.45 -14.92 -10.30
N PRO A 168 -16.46 -14.25 -10.90
CA PRO A 168 -16.46 -12.81 -11.12
C PRO A 168 -16.56 -12.06 -9.78
N LEU A 169 -15.43 -11.98 -9.08
CA LEU A 169 -15.32 -11.16 -7.86
C LEU A 169 -15.42 -9.69 -8.27
N LYS A 170 -16.42 -9.00 -7.76
CA LYS A 170 -16.56 -7.57 -7.95
C LYS A 170 -15.90 -6.81 -6.81
N VAL A 171 -15.13 -5.80 -7.16
CA VAL A 171 -14.42 -4.91 -6.23
C VAL A 171 -14.65 -3.45 -6.61
N ARG A 172 -14.50 -2.56 -5.65
CA ARG A 172 -14.45 -1.13 -5.90
C ARG A 172 -13.20 -0.80 -6.73
N PRO A 173 -13.17 0.36 -7.42
CA PRO A 173 -12.01 0.74 -8.22
C PRO A 173 -10.71 0.61 -7.43
N ILE A 174 -9.69 0.04 -8.04
CA ILE A 174 -8.33 0.04 -7.53
C ILE A 174 -7.56 1.04 -8.38
N VAL A 175 -7.18 2.14 -7.76
CA VAL A 175 -6.49 3.23 -8.44
C VAL A 175 -5.01 3.13 -8.12
N GLY A 176 -4.19 3.06 -9.16
CA GLY A 176 -2.76 3.26 -9.06
C GLY A 176 -2.42 4.73 -9.27
N VAL A 177 -1.56 5.28 -8.44
CA VAL A 177 -1.07 6.64 -8.58
C VAL A 177 0.34 6.61 -9.18
N PHE A 178 0.54 7.36 -10.26
CA PHE A 178 1.84 7.48 -10.88
C PHE A 178 2.77 8.35 -10.04
N MET A 179 4.01 7.89 -9.89
CA MET A 179 5.06 8.68 -9.25
C MET A 179 5.92 9.38 -10.29
N LYS A 180 6.11 10.69 -10.11
CA LYS A 180 7.21 11.41 -10.74
C LYS A 180 8.44 11.27 -9.83
N TYR A 181 9.47 10.61 -10.33
CA TYR A 181 10.76 10.61 -9.64
C TYR A 181 11.42 11.99 -9.79
N PHE A 182 11.63 12.68 -8.69
CA PHE A 182 12.52 13.84 -8.64
C PHE A 182 13.98 13.39 -8.74
N PHE A 183 14.39 12.89 -9.91
CA PHE A 183 15.80 12.81 -10.20
C PHE A 183 16.25 14.12 -10.85
N TYR A 184 17.19 14.79 -10.21
CA TYR A 184 17.89 15.95 -10.70
C TYR A 184 18.06 15.90 -12.23
N LYS A 185 17.48 16.85 -12.96
CA LYS A 185 17.62 17.13 -14.40
C LYS A 185 16.90 16.24 -15.42
N LEU A 186 16.18 15.22 -15.06
CA LEU A 186 15.44 14.44 -16.05
C LEU A 186 13.97 14.41 -15.67
N ASN A 187 13.18 15.33 -16.24
CA ASN A 187 11.71 15.22 -16.32
C ASN A 187 11.30 14.03 -17.22
N LEU A 188 11.90 12.87 -17.02
CA LEU A 188 11.55 11.67 -17.73
C LEU A 188 10.51 10.93 -16.88
N LEU A 189 9.31 10.80 -17.41
CA LEU A 189 8.37 9.73 -17.08
C LEU A 189 9.09 8.41 -17.37
N HIS A 190 9.83 7.91 -16.39
CA HIS A 190 10.45 6.61 -16.49
C HIS A 190 9.40 5.57 -16.08
N SER A 191 9.06 4.72 -17.03
CA SER A 191 8.19 3.55 -16.92
C SER A 191 7.05 3.65 -15.90
N VAL A 192 5.86 3.47 -16.41
CA VAL A 192 4.58 3.39 -15.71
C VAL A 192 4.62 2.33 -14.60
N GLN A 193 5.21 2.64 -13.46
CA GLN A 193 5.01 1.85 -12.25
C GLN A 193 3.97 2.56 -11.40
N CYS A 194 2.80 1.95 -11.30
CA CYS A 194 1.80 2.36 -10.32
C CYS A 194 2.31 1.97 -8.94
N CYS A 195 2.63 2.96 -8.13
CA CYS A 195 3.28 2.75 -6.86
C CYS A 195 2.27 2.67 -5.72
N ALA A 196 1.46 3.69 -5.50
CA ALA A 196 0.44 3.68 -4.47
C ALA A 196 -0.84 2.99 -4.95
N GLN A 197 -1.43 2.14 -4.11
CA GLN A 197 -2.75 1.56 -4.33
C GLN A 197 -3.77 2.27 -3.47
N VAL A 198 -4.85 2.72 -4.10
CA VAL A 198 -5.97 3.36 -3.42
C VAL A 198 -7.26 2.63 -3.77
N SER A 199 -8.00 2.23 -2.76
CA SER A 199 -9.33 1.65 -2.90
C SER A 199 -10.12 1.79 -1.60
N GLU A 200 -11.39 1.41 -1.63
CA GLU A 200 -12.13 1.23 -0.39
C GLU A 200 -11.60 0.02 0.40
N TYR A 201 -11.67 0.07 1.72
CA TYR A 201 -11.22 -1.02 2.59
C TYR A 201 -11.94 -2.34 2.27
N SER A 202 -13.21 -2.28 1.86
CA SER A 202 -13.98 -3.43 1.38
C SER A 202 -13.30 -4.22 0.27
N THR A 203 -12.54 -3.55 -0.59
CA THR A 203 -11.73 -4.18 -1.64
C THR A 203 -10.58 -4.99 -1.04
N PHE A 204 -9.84 -4.41 -0.09
CA PHE A 204 -8.70 -5.08 0.56
C PHE A 204 -9.12 -6.23 1.47
N LEU A 205 -10.39 -6.27 1.91
CA LEU A 205 -10.97 -7.45 2.57
C LEU A 205 -11.24 -8.61 1.59
N LYS A 206 -11.45 -8.31 0.31
CA LYS A 206 -11.71 -9.31 -0.75
C LYS A 206 -10.41 -9.78 -1.43
N ILE A 207 -9.44 -8.88 -1.57
CA ILE A 207 -8.13 -9.15 -2.19
C ILE A 207 -7.01 -8.52 -1.37
N SER A 208 -5.85 -9.16 -1.34
CA SER A 208 -4.72 -8.58 -0.61
C SER A 208 -4.17 -7.31 -1.29
N PRO A 209 -3.51 -6.41 -0.53
CA PRO A 209 -2.78 -5.27 -1.09
C PRO A 209 -1.81 -5.63 -2.20
N THR A 210 -1.08 -6.74 -2.06
CA THR A 210 -0.18 -7.26 -3.10
C THR A 210 -0.92 -7.55 -4.41
N VAL A 211 -2.08 -8.20 -4.32
CA VAL A 211 -2.95 -8.45 -5.48
C VAL A 211 -3.43 -7.15 -6.08
N ALA A 212 -3.89 -6.21 -5.26
CA ALA A 212 -4.33 -4.90 -5.69
C ALA A 212 -3.23 -4.14 -6.45
N ARG A 213 -1.99 -4.19 -5.96
CA ARG A 213 -0.83 -3.57 -6.60
C ARG A 213 -0.59 -4.09 -8.02
N HIS A 214 -0.75 -5.39 -8.22
CA HIS A 214 -0.58 -6.00 -9.53
C HIS A 214 -1.68 -5.56 -10.52
N PHE A 215 -2.92 -5.45 -10.06
CA PHE A 215 -4.06 -5.10 -10.91
C PHE A 215 -4.17 -3.60 -11.23
N SER A 216 -3.73 -2.72 -10.34
CA SER A 216 -3.79 -1.28 -10.56
C SER A 216 -3.03 -0.84 -11.82
N CYS A 217 -1.97 -1.58 -12.16
CA CYS A 217 -1.15 -1.29 -13.34
C CYS A 217 -1.76 -1.78 -14.66
N THR A 218 -2.74 -2.69 -14.62
CA THR A 218 -3.19 -3.40 -15.84
C THR A 218 -4.60 -3.09 -16.28
N THR A 219 -5.50 -2.57 -15.44
CA THR A 219 -6.94 -2.65 -15.74
C THR A 219 -7.77 -1.38 -15.61
N HIS A 220 -7.37 -0.36 -14.87
CA HIS A 220 -8.31 0.73 -14.54
C HIS A 220 -7.78 2.15 -14.75
N GLY A 221 -6.75 2.31 -15.53
CA GLY A 221 -6.18 3.64 -15.81
C GLY A 221 -5.53 4.23 -14.54
N CYS A 222 -4.28 4.56 -14.65
CA CYS A 222 -3.61 5.29 -13.59
C CYS A 222 -3.99 6.76 -13.68
N LEU A 223 -4.23 7.41 -12.55
CA LEU A 223 -4.40 8.84 -12.50
C LEU A 223 -3.07 9.51 -12.90
N GLN A 224 -3.07 10.25 -13.98
CA GLN A 224 -1.92 11.06 -14.39
C GLN A 224 -1.91 12.31 -13.50
N GLY A 225 -0.89 12.45 -12.67
CA GLY A 225 -0.60 13.74 -12.05
C GLY A 225 -0.18 14.72 -13.16
N ASP A 226 -0.66 15.97 -13.07
CA ASP A 226 -0.33 17.01 -14.03
C ASP A 226 1.18 17.17 -14.20
N THR A 227 1.56 17.40 -15.46
CA THR A 227 2.92 17.67 -15.94
C THR A 227 3.49 18.97 -15.39
#